data_fcd1fef38c4fe81a6624cb547af43061
#
_entry.id   fcd1fef38c4fe81a6624cb547af43061
#
_cell.length_a   1.000
_cell.length_b   1.000
_cell.length_c   1.000
_cell.angle_alpha   90.00
_cell.angle_beta   90.00
_cell.angle_gamma   90.00
#
_symmetry.space_group_name_H-M   'P 1'
#
loop_
_entity.id
_entity.type
_entity.pdbx_description
1 polymer ?
#
loop_
_entity_poly.entity_id
_entity_poly.type
_entity_poly.pdbx_seq_one_letter_code
_entity_poly.pdbx_strand_id
1 'polypeptide(L)'
;ASDVDGRYRGTDLHVHQLKEDEGLHYTVFSLWDTFRSLHPLLSWIEPGRTRDFVRTMLRMYKEGGQLPVWELAANYTGCMIGYHSVPVISDAKAWRIKGFDEELALKAMVQAADSAHLGLDVYAEMGYIPSERESEGTSKTLEYCYDDACIAQFASNLGNSEADAIAERFRLRALSWRNILHPESHFIQPKRSGAWARDFDPTEVNFNYTEANGWQYTFFAPHDISGLMALTEGKSSFSTLVENQFTAPSLTSGRDQPDITGLIGQYAHGNEPSHHVAYLQAYTGNHWRTQELVDEILNTLYTSEPDGLCGNEDCGQMSAWYVLSSIGLYPV
;
A
#
# COMPACT_ATOMS: atom_id res chain seq x y z
N ALA A 1 4.52 -22.64 -2.65
CA ALA A 1 3.70 -23.22 -1.57
C ALA A 1 4.33 -24.53 -1.09
N SER A 2 3.89 -25.01 0.09
CA SER A 2 4.28 -26.32 0.56
C SER A 2 3.56 -27.43 -0.21
N ASP A 3 4.27 -28.55 -0.43
CA ASP A 3 3.69 -29.81 -0.92
C ASP A 3 2.80 -30.49 0.12
N VAL A 4 2.10 -31.54 -0.30
CA VAL A 4 1.19 -32.32 0.57
C VAL A 4 1.90 -33.00 1.74
N ASP A 5 3.21 -33.24 1.62
CA ASP A 5 4.06 -33.79 2.68
C ASP A 5 4.72 -32.71 3.56
N GLY A 6 4.37 -31.44 3.36
CA GLY A 6 4.87 -30.30 4.11
C GLY A 6 6.26 -29.80 3.68
N ARG A 7 6.84 -30.33 2.60
CA ARG A 7 8.08 -29.78 2.05
C ARG A 7 7.82 -28.52 1.27
N TYR A 8 8.76 -27.57 1.32
CA TYR A 8 8.73 -26.35 0.50
C TYR A 8 10.15 -25.92 0.13
N ARG A 9 10.27 -25.15 -0.94
CA ARG A 9 11.52 -24.47 -1.30
C ARG A 9 11.56 -23.11 -0.59
N GLY A 10 12.59 -22.87 0.18
CA GLY A 10 12.84 -21.61 0.87
C GLY A 10 13.49 -20.57 -0.04
N THR A 11 13.51 -19.30 0.40
CA THR A 11 14.19 -18.20 -0.29
C THR A 11 15.71 -18.31 -0.30
N ASP A 12 16.28 -19.18 0.52
CA ASP A 12 17.67 -19.65 0.46
C ASP A 12 17.90 -20.73 -0.63
N LEU A 13 16.86 -21.06 -1.41
CA LEU A 13 16.82 -22.06 -2.46
C LEU A 13 16.97 -23.52 -1.99
N HIS A 14 16.97 -23.77 -0.68
CA HIS A 14 16.97 -25.10 -0.12
C HIS A 14 15.54 -25.65 0.08
N VAL A 15 15.46 -26.99 0.19
CA VAL A 15 14.20 -27.65 0.54
C VAL A 15 14.12 -27.76 2.07
N HIS A 16 13.05 -27.23 2.62
CA HIS A 16 12.72 -27.25 4.03
C HIS A 16 11.53 -28.18 4.30
N GLN A 17 11.37 -28.57 5.56
CA GLN A 17 10.26 -29.39 6.03
C GLN A 17 9.51 -28.62 7.12
N LEU A 18 8.22 -28.38 6.91
CA LEU A 18 7.33 -27.84 7.95
C LEU A 18 7.14 -28.87 9.06
N LYS A 19 7.09 -28.38 10.30
CA LYS A 19 6.63 -29.16 11.44
C LYS A 19 5.10 -29.15 11.49
N GLU A 20 4.54 -30.08 12.24
CA GLU A 20 3.09 -30.31 12.27
C GLU A 20 2.27 -29.09 12.76
N ASP A 21 2.86 -28.22 13.58
CA ASP A 21 2.25 -27.02 14.18
C ASP A 21 2.61 -25.70 13.46
N GLU A 22 3.41 -25.75 12.39
CA GLU A 22 3.89 -24.55 11.69
C GLU A 22 2.92 -24.01 10.63
N GLY A 23 1.80 -24.68 10.38
CA GLY A 23 0.83 -24.30 9.36
C GLY A 23 1.33 -24.58 7.94
N LEU A 24 0.85 -23.83 6.95
CA LEU A 24 1.27 -23.95 5.56
C LEU A 24 2.33 -22.91 5.19
N HIS A 25 3.09 -23.19 4.13
CA HIS A 25 3.97 -22.24 3.48
C HIS A 25 3.36 -21.82 2.14
N TYR A 26 3.28 -20.51 1.93
CA TYR A 26 2.65 -19.91 0.74
C TYR A 26 3.70 -19.28 -0.18
N THR A 27 3.31 -19.00 -1.40
CA THR A 27 4.06 -18.28 -2.43
C THR A 27 3.12 -17.42 -3.26
N VAL A 28 3.66 -16.58 -4.12
CA VAL A 28 2.94 -15.61 -4.94
C VAL A 28 2.32 -14.52 -4.06
N PHE A 29 3.18 -13.69 -3.51
CA PHE A 29 2.78 -12.52 -2.74
C PHE A 29 2.95 -11.26 -3.58
N SER A 30 1.85 -10.67 -4.03
CA SER A 30 1.79 -9.35 -4.65
C SER A 30 1.35 -8.33 -3.61
N LEU A 31 2.27 -7.95 -2.71
CA LEU A 31 1.89 -7.25 -1.48
C LEU A 31 1.54 -5.78 -1.69
N TRP A 32 2.07 -5.15 -2.75
CA TRP A 32 1.68 -3.78 -3.14
C TRP A 32 0.17 -3.67 -3.41
N ASP A 33 -0.43 -4.72 -3.93
CA ASP A 33 -1.85 -4.81 -4.22
C ASP A 33 -2.63 -5.26 -2.99
N THR A 34 -2.29 -6.42 -2.47
CA THR A 34 -3.14 -7.22 -1.56
C THR A 34 -3.21 -6.69 -0.13
N PHE A 35 -2.27 -5.82 0.30
CA PHE A 35 -2.34 -5.22 1.64
C PHE A 35 -3.58 -4.33 1.81
N ARG A 36 -4.12 -3.80 0.72
CA ARG A 36 -5.16 -2.76 0.72
C ARG A 36 -6.53 -3.30 1.12
N SER A 37 -6.91 -4.47 0.62
CA SER A 37 -8.21 -5.08 0.98
C SER A 37 -8.19 -6.59 1.16
N LEU A 38 -7.40 -7.35 0.41
CA LEU A 38 -7.39 -8.81 0.52
C LEU A 38 -6.94 -9.28 1.91
N HIS A 39 -5.77 -8.82 2.39
CA HIS A 39 -5.28 -9.24 3.70
C HIS A 39 -6.17 -8.76 4.85
N PRO A 40 -6.72 -7.54 4.88
CA PRO A 40 -7.74 -7.14 5.84
C PRO A 40 -8.99 -8.03 5.81
N LEU A 41 -9.51 -8.35 4.62
CA LEU A 41 -10.64 -9.28 4.49
C LEU A 41 -10.30 -10.65 5.08
N LEU A 42 -9.15 -11.21 4.73
CA LEU A 42 -8.71 -12.52 5.24
C LEU A 42 -8.42 -12.50 6.73
N SER A 43 -7.94 -11.40 7.28
CA SER A 43 -7.76 -11.25 8.74
C SER A 43 -9.09 -11.39 9.48
N TRP A 44 -10.18 -10.97 8.87
CA TRP A 44 -11.53 -11.09 9.43
C TRP A 44 -12.12 -12.49 9.23
N ILE A 45 -12.12 -13.02 7.98
CA ILE A 45 -12.86 -14.25 7.64
C ILE A 45 -12.03 -15.53 7.77
N GLU A 46 -10.68 -15.44 7.64
CA GLU A 46 -9.74 -16.56 7.63
C GLU A 46 -8.49 -16.27 8.50
N PRO A 47 -8.65 -15.94 9.79
CA PRO A 47 -7.52 -15.53 10.64
C PRO A 47 -6.42 -16.59 10.77
N GLY A 48 -6.78 -17.87 10.60
CA GLY A 48 -5.81 -18.98 10.56
C GLY A 48 -4.87 -18.88 9.35
N ARG A 49 -5.42 -18.53 8.20
CA ARG A 49 -4.65 -18.32 6.96
C ARG A 49 -3.77 -17.09 7.04
N THR A 50 -4.29 -15.97 7.57
CA THR A 50 -3.48 -14.77 7.82
C THR A 50 -2.29 -15.06 8.72
N ARG A 51 -2.49 -15.82 9.80
CA ARG A 51 -1.36 -16.28 10.65
C ARG A 51 -0.31 -17.06 9.84
N ASP A 52 -0.75 -17.96 8.96
CA ASP A 52 0.16 -18.78 8.16
C ASP A 52 0.88 -17.93 7.09
N PHE A 53 0.26 -16.89 6.55
CA PHE A 53 0.93 -15.90 5.70
C PHE A 53 2.03 -15.16 6.45
N VAL A 54 1.73 -14.62 7.63
CA VAL A 54 2.72 -13.93 8.47
C VAL A 54 3.89 -14.88 8.82
N ARG A 55 3.60 -16.12 9.21
CA ARG A 55 4.63 -17.14 9.46
C ARG A 55 5.47 -17.42 8.22
N THR A 56 4.86 -17.45 7.05
CA THR A 56 5.57 -17.63 5.77
C THR A 56 6.50 -16.46 5.49
N MET A 57 6.05 -15.22 5.65
CA MET A 57 6.87 -14.02 5.48
C MET A 57 8.06 -14.01 6.44
N LEU A 58 7.86 -14.42 7.69
CA LEU A 58 8.93 -14.52 8.68
C LEU A 58 9.90 -15.68 8.39
N ARG A 59 9.44 -16.80 7.79
CA ARG A 59 10.34 -17.85 7.28
C ARG A 59 11.20 -17.32 6.14
N MET A 60 10.60 -16.63 5.16
CA MET A 60 11.33 -16.01 4.06
C MET A 60 12.39 -15.02 4.57
N TYR A 61 12.06 -14.25 5.60
CA TYR A 61 13.03 -13.37 6.25
C TYR A 61 14.20 -14.15 6.89
N LYS A 62 13.92 -15.25 7.60
CA LYS A 62 14.97 -16.08 8.23
C LYS A 62 15.87 -16.75 7.21
N GLU A 63 15.33 -17.18 6.09
CA GLU A 63 16.00 -17.93 5.05
C GLU A 63 16.75 -17.03 4.07
N GLY A 64 16.08 -15.97 3.56
CA GLY A 64 16.62 -15.08 2.54
C GLY A 64 17.09 -13.72 3.04
N GLY A 65 16.91 -13.43 4.33
CA GLY A 65 17.38 -12.18 4.95
C GLY A 65 16.48 -10.96 4.72
N GLN A 66 15.34 -11.11 4.05
CA GLN A 66 14.40 -10.01 3.79
C GLN A 66 12.94 -10.47 3.79
N LEU A 67 12.03 -9.56 4.16
CA LEU A 67 10.61 -9.76 3.99
C LEU A 67 10.23 -9.72 2.49
N PRO A 68 9.21 -10.47 2.05
CA PRO A 68 8.77 -10.43 0.66
C PRO A 68 8.14 -9.06 0.31
N VAL A 69 8.32 -8.62 -0.94
CA VAL A 69 7.64 -7.50 -1.58
C VAL A 69 6.72 -8.04 -2.69
N TRP A 70 7.32 -8.64 -3.70
CA TRP A 70 6.64 -9.42 -4.73
C TRP A 70 7.42 -10.73 -4.92
N GLU A 71 6.99 -11.75 -4.22
CA GLU A 71 7.67 -13.06 -4.21
C GLU A 71 6.99 -14.03 -5.16
N LEU A 72 7.77 -14.75 -5.95
CA LEU A 72 7.32 -15.81 -6.85
C LEU A 72 8.18 -17.05 -6.70
N ALA A 73 7.58 -18.14 -6.22
CA ALA A 73 8.21 -19.46 -6.13
C ALA A 73 9.59 -19.44 -5.44
N ALA A 74 9.66 -18.81 -4.28
CA ALA A 74 10.87 -18.60 -3.47
C ALA A 74 11.95 -17.71 -4.10
N ASN A 75 11.55 -16.82 -5.03
CA ASN A 75 12.46 -15.83 -5.61
C ASN A 75 11.94 -14.41 -5.36
N TYR A 76 12.89 -13.51 -5.08
CA TYR A 76 12.61 -12.09 -5.10
C TYR A 76 12.57 -11.63 -6.56
N THR A 77 11.46 -11.01 -6.98
CA THR A 77 11.27 -10.63 -8.39
C THR A 77 11.83 -9.25 -8.72
N GLY A 78 12.05 -8.40 -7.72
CA GLY A 78 12.41 -6.99 -7.90
C GLY A 78 11.26 -6.13 -8.43
N CYS A 79 10.05 -6.68 -8.48
CA CYS A 79 8.84 -5.96 -8.89
C CYS A 79 8.25 -5.17 -7.72
N MET A 80 7.58 -4.06 -8.06
CA MET A 80 6.80 -3.18 -7.19
C MET A 80 7.61 -2.45 -6.13
N ILE A 81 6.94 -1.48 -5.53
CA ILE A 81 7.47 -0.56 -4.53
C ILE A 81 6.91 -0.90 -3.14
N GLY A 82 7.40 -0.19 -2.13
CA GLY A 82 6.99 -0.42 -0.75
C GLY A 82 7.68 -1.61 -0.10
N TYR A 83 7.40 -1.84 1.17
CA TYR A 83 7.76 -3.05 1.92
C TYR A 83 6.52 -3.60 2.64
N HIS A 84 5.47 -3.80 1.83
CA HIS A 84 4.10 -4.02 2.30
C HIS A 84 3.81 -5.38 2.98
N SER A 85 4.82 -6.19 3.24
CA SER A 85 4.72 -7.20 4.29
C SER A 85 4.43 -6.57 5.65
N VAL A 86 4.88 -5.32 5.84
CA VAL A 86 4.73 -4.56 7.09
C VAL A 86 3.27 -4.28 7.44
N PRO A 87 2.45 -3.66 6.59
CA PRO A 87 1.03 -3.47 6.89
C PRO A 87 0.29 -4.79 7.12
N VAL A 88 0.60 -5.86 6.38
CA VAL A 88 -0.03 -7.17 6.59
C VAL A 88 0.30 -7.75 7.98
N ILE A 89 1.55 -7.66 8.42
CA ILE A 89 1.97 -8.13 9.74
C ILE A 89 1.38 -7.23 10.84
N SER A 90 1.37 -5.91 10.63
CA SER A 90 0.80 -4.94 11.57
C SER A 90 -0.71 -5.13 11.74
N ASP A 91 -1.42 -5.36 10.65
CA ASP A 91 -2.86 -5.63 10.66
C ASP A 91 -3.18 -6.94 11.38
N ALA A 92 -2.43 -8.01 11.12
CA ALA A 92 -2.59 -9.27 11.86
C ALA A 92 -2.45 -9.07 13.38
N LYS A 93 -1.53 -8.21 13.84
CA LYS A 93 -1.39 -7.84 15.25
C LYS A 93 -2.59 -7.05 15.76
N ALA A 94 -3.08 -6.07 14.98
CA ALA A 94 -4.26 -5.26 15.31
C ALA A 94 -5.53 -6.13 15.47
N TRP A 95 -5.70 -7.11 14.59
CA TRP A 95 -6.75 -8.15 14.68
C TRP A 95 -6.54 -9.17 15.80
N ARG A 96 -5.43 -9.04 16.58
CA ARG A 96 -5.06 -9.98 17.66
C ARG A 96 -4.86 -11.42 17.21
N ILE A 97 -4.47 -11.62 15.97
CA ILE A 97 -4.09 -12.92 15.44
C ILE A 97 -2.76 -13.31 16.11
N LYS A 98 -2.76 -14.46 16.77
CA LYS A 98 -1.62 -14.96 17.56
C LYS A 98 -0.94 -16.13 16.85
N GLY A 99 0.26 -16.48 17.34
CA GLY A 99 0.98 -17.68 16.92
C GLY A 99 2.06 -17.40 15.88
N PHE A 100 2.54 -16.17 15.79
CA PHE A 100 3.79 -15.79 15.14
C PHE A 100 4.71 -15.06 16.12
N ASP A 101 5.98 -14.98 15.79
CA ASP A 101 7.03 -14.36 16.61
C ASP A 101 7.00 -12.83 16.41
N GLU A 102 6.44 -12.11 17.36
CA GLU A 102 6.24 -10.66 17.28
C GLU A 102 7.56 -9.87 17.40
N GLU A 103 8.55 -10.36 18.15
CA GLU A 103 9.87 -9.73 18.25
C GLU A 103 10.65 -9.87 16.95
N LEU A 104 10.63 -11.07 16.37
CA LEU A 104 11.19 -11.29 15.05
C LEU A 104 10.48 -10.46 13.98
N ALA A 105 9.16 -10.31 14.06
CA ALA A 105 8.37 -9.51 13.14
C ALA A 105 8.82 -8.04 13.19
N LEU A 106 8.91 -7.43 14.37
CA LEU A 106 9.40 -6.06 14.52
C LEU A 106 10.82 -5.91 13.97
N LYS A 107 11.72 -6.84 14.29
CA LYS A 107 13.09 -6.83 13.76
C LYS A 107 13.12 -6.86 12.23
N ALA A 108 12.32 -7.75 11.63
CA ALA A 108 12.27 -7.89 10.17
C ALA A 108 11.69 -6.63 9.48
N MET A 109 10.64 -6.02 10.06
CA MET A 109 10.04 -4.79 9.57
C MET A 109 11.02 -3.61 9.64
N VAL A 110 11.70 -3.44 10.76
CA VAL A 110 12.73 -2.39 10.93
C VAL A 110 13.88 -2.58 9.93
N GLN A 111 14.34 -3.82 9.73
CA GLN A 111 15.40 -4.09 8.75
C GLN A 111 14.94 -3.78 7.31
N ALA A 112 13.71 -4.09 6.95
CA ALA A 112 13.17 -3.73 5.63
C ALA A 112 13.19 -2.21 5.42
N ALA A 113 12.74 -1.46 6.41
CA ALA A 113 12.65 0.01 6.39
C ALA A 113 14.03 0.72 6.45
N ASP A 114 15.05 0.07 6.97
CA ASP A 114 16.43 0.61 7.10
C ASP A 114 17.38 0.07 6.01
N SER A 115 16.86 -0.66 5.01
CA SER A 115 17.66 -1.10 3.87
C SER A 115 18.01 0.08 2.94
N ALA A 116 19.04 -0.09 2.11
CA ALA A 116 19.39 0.92 1.09
C ALA A 116 18.73 0.65 -0.27
N HIS A 117 17.72 -0.24 -0.31
CA HIS A 117 17.07 -0.68 -1.54
C HIS A 117 16.02 0.35 -2.01
N LEU A 118 15.93 0.57 -3.33
CA LEU A 118 14.91 1.43 -3.97
C LEU A 118 14.78 2.83 -3.33
N GLY A 119 15.93 3.46 -3.01
CA GLY A 119 15.97 4.84 -2.51
C GLY A 119 15.59 5.01 -1.04
N LEU A 120 15.49 3.94 -0.26
CA LEU A 120 15.17 4.02 1.18
C LEU A 120 16.24 4.75 1.99
N ASP A 121 17.52 4.66 1.62
CA ASP A 121 18.61 5.42 2.21
C ASP A 121 18.42 6.92 1.98
N VAL A 122 18.07 7.32 0.76
CA VAL A 122 17.79 8.72 0.39
C VAL A 122 16.52 9.21 1.12
N TYR A 123 15.48 8.39 1.19
CA TYR A 123 14.25 8.70 1.92
C TYR A 123 14.54 8.94 3.42
N ALA A 124 15.34 8.07 4.04
CA ALA A 124 15.72 8.21 5.45
C ALA A 124 16.53 9.47 5.73
N GLU A 125 17.41 9.87 4.79
CA GLU A 125 18.26 11.07 4.92
C GLU A 125 17.47 12.37 4.68
N MET A 126 16.67 12.41 3.61
CA MET A 126 16.07 13.65 3.10
C MET A 126 14.59 13.82 3.50
N GLY A 127 13.93 12.77 3.96
CA GLY A 127 12.48 12.75 4.19
C GLY A 127 11.65 12.74 2.91
N TYR A 128 12.25 12.49 1.75
CA TYR A 128 11.60 12.24 0.47
C TYR A 128 12.64 11.74 -0.53
N ILE A 129 12.22 11.21 -1.66
CA ILE A 129 13.10 10.74 -2.72
C ILE A 129 13.04 11.73 -3.90
N PRO A 130 14.13 12.47 -4.18
CA PRO A 130 14.21 13.35 -5.36
C PRO A 130 14.17 12.55 -6.66
N SER A 131 13.51 13.10 -7.69
CA SER A 131 13.30 12.43 -8.99
C SER A 131 14.58 12.08 -9.75
N GLU A 132 15.70 12.75 -9.44
CA GLU A 132 17.01 12.45 -10.03
C GLU A 132 17.79 11.34 -9.29
N ARG A 133 17.31 10.91 -8.13
CA ARG A 133 18.01 9.90 -7.30
C ARG A 133 17.42 8.50 -7.50
N GLU A 134 16.13 8.41 -7.73
CA GLU A 134 15.43 7.14 -7.90
C GLU A 134 14.18 7.34 -8.76
N SER A 135 13.92 6.40 -9.67
CA SER A 135 12.69 6.35 -10.43
C SER A 135 11.49 6.12 -9.50
N GLU A 136 10.34 6.70 -9.83
CA GLU A 136 9.11 6.58 -9.04
C GLU A 136 9.25 7.08 -7.59
N GLY A 137 10.22 7.99 -7.36
CA GLY A 137 10.56 8.47 -6.03
C GLY A 137 9.41 9.15 -5.28
N THR A 138 8.46 9.74 -6.01
CA THR A 138 7.29 10.38 -5.41
C THR A 138 6.34 9.34 -4.81
N SER A 139 5.94 8.32 -5.57
CA SER A 139 5.10 7.23 -5.06
C SER A 139 5.83 6.40 -4.00
N LYS A 140 7.11 6.07 -4.18
CA LYS A 140 7.92 5.38 -3.17
C LYS A 140 7.95 6.14 -1.84
N THR A 141 8.09 7.46 -1.86
CA THR A 141 8.04 8.27 -0.63
C THR A 141 6.72 8.09 0.11
N LEU A 142 5.59 8.09 -0.59
CA LEU A 142 4.27 7.92 0.02
C LEU A 142 4.06 6.52 0.60
N GLU A 143 4.39 5.50 -0.18
CA GLU A 143 4.25 4.09 0.22
C GLU A 143 5.11 3.78 1.44
N TYR A 144 6.35 4.29 1.49
CA TYR A 144 7.23 4.15 2.64
C TYR A 144 6.70 4.88 3.89
N CYS A 145 6.06 6.05 3.73
CA CYS A 145 5.41 6.74 4.86
C CYS A 145 4.30 5.90 5.48
N TYR A 146 3.51 5.21 4.66
CA TYR A 146 2.46 4.32 5.12
C TYR A 146 3.02 3.10 5.85
N ASP A 147 4.02 2.43 5.27
CA ASP A 147 4.70 1.30 5.90
C ASP A 147 5.32 1.70 7.24
N ASP A 148 5.94 2.89 7.31
CA ASP A 148 6.49 3.45 8.56
C ASP A 148 5.41 3.65 9.64
N ALA A 149 4.24 4.15 9.26
CA ALA A 149 3.13 4.29 10.19
C ALA A 149 2.68 2.93 10.75
N CYS A 150 2.70 1.89 9.91
CA CYS A 150 2.38 0.53 10.32
C CYS A 150 3.44 -0.05 11.27
N ILE A 151 4.74 0.22 11.06
CA ILE A 151 5.80 -0.14 12.03
C ILE A 151 5.57 0.57 13.37
N ALA A 152 5.28 1.87 13.33
CA ALA A 152 5.03 2.65 14.54
C ALA A 152 3.84 2.10 15.34
N GLN A 153 2.76 1.73 14.66
CA GLN A 153 1.59 1.12 15.27
C GLN A 153 1.92 -0.25 15.88
N PHE A 154 2.60 -1.11 15.14
CA PHE A 154 3.00 -2.44 15.62
C PHE A 154 3.88 -2.35 16.86
N ALA A 155 4.92 -1.52 16.82
CA ALA A 155 5.88 -1.35 17.90
C ALA A 155 5.19 -0.80 19.17
N SER A 156 4.30 0.20 19.05
CA SER A 156 3.53 0.75 20.17
C SER A 156 2.68 -0.31 20.89
N ASN A 157 2.30 -1.38 20.21
CA ASN A 157 1.49 -2.48 20.78
C ASN A 157 2.33 -3.61 21.42
N LEU A 158 3.66 -3.48 21.49
CA LEU A 158 4.52 -4.46 22.18
C LEU A 158 4.75 -4.14 23.65
N GLY A 159 4.62 -2.85 24.04
CA GLY A 159 4.60 -2.44 25.44
C GLY A 159 5.95 -2.56 26.17
N ASN A 160 7.06 -2.31 25.48
CA ASN A 160 8.39 -2.23 26.08
C ASN A 160 9.14 -0.99 25.56
N SER A 161 10.12 -0.50 26.34
CA SER A 161 10.81 0.78 26.08
C SER A 161 11.62 0.80 24.78
N GLU A 162 12.12 -0.31 24.31
CA GLU A 162 12.85 -0.41 23.03
C GLU A 162 11.86 -0.24 21.87
N ALA A 163 10.73 -0.95 21.92
CA ALA A 163 9.67 -0.82 20.95
C ALA A 163 9.05 0.58 20.93
N ASP A 164 8.92 1.25 22.08
CA ASP A 164 8.42 2.63 22.16
C ASP A 164 9.36 3.62 21.46
N ALA A 165 10.67 3.45 21.57
CA ALA A 165 11.65 4.27 20.85
C ALA A 165 11.58 4.04 19.32
N ILE A 166 11.38 2.80 18.89
CA ILE A 166 11.15 2.45 17.48
C ILE A 166 9.85 3.09 17.00
N ALA A 167 8.78 2.99 17.77
CA ALA A 167 7.48 3.58 17.44
C ALA A 167 7.57 5.09 17.20
N GLU A 168 8.28 5.82 18.09
CA GLU A 168 8.45 7.26 17.93
C GLU A 168 9.26 7.63 16.68
N ARG A 169 10.37 6.91 16.42
CA ARG A 169 11.19 7.13 15.20
C ARG A 169 10.33 6.99 13.93
N PHE A 170 9.59 5.92 13.82
CA PHE A 170 8.79 5.63 12.63
C PHE A 170 7.55 6.51 12.52
N ARG A 171 6.95 6.92 13.64
CA ARG A 171 5.84 7.90 13.65
C ARG A 171 6.27 9.25 13.06
N LEU A 172 7.48 9.71 13.38
CA LEU A 172 8.02 10.94 12.81
C LEU A 172 8.34 10.79 11.32
N ARG A 173 8.95 9.65 10.93
CA ARG A 173 9.30 9.38 9.53
C ARG A 173 8.06 9.22 8.65
N ALA A 174 6.99 8.65 9.16
CA ALA A 174 5.69 8.52 8.49
C ALA A 174 5.06 9.86 8.08
N LEU A 175 5.47 10.98 8.67
CA LEU A 175 5.00 12.32 8.29
C LEU A 175 5.74 12.91 7.08
N SER A 176 6.71 12.22 6.53
CA SER A 176 7.56 12.69 5.43
C SER A 176 6.79 12.94 4.12
N TRP A 177 5.62 12.35 3.93
CA TRP A 177 4.72 12.64 2.81
C TRP A 177 4.41 14.15 2.67
N ARG A 178 4.45 14.91 3.78
CA ARG A 178 4.22 16.36 3.81
C ARG A 178 5.29 17.14 3.05
N ASN A 179 6.49 16.57 2.90
CA ASN A 179 7.58 17.20 2.18
C ASN A 179 7.34 17.29 0.68
N ILE A 180 6.43 16.48 0.14
CA ILE A 180 6.10 16.42 -1.29
C ILE A 180 4.65 16.82 -1.61
N LEU A 181 3.88 17.30 -0.63
CA LEU A 181 2.61 17.97 -0.86
C LEU A 181 2.87 19.45 -1.21
N HIS A 182 2.48 19.87 -2.41
CA HIS A 182 2.70 21.24 -2.86
C HIS A 182 1.71 22.19 -2.18
N PRO A 183 2.16 23.27 -1.52
CA PRO A 183 1.30 24.06 -0.65
C PRO A 183 0.22 24.88 -1.36
N GLU A 184 0.38 25.18 -2.66
CA GLU A 184 -0.58 25.99 -3.40
C GLU A 184 -1.52 25.14 -4.25
N SER A 185 -1.00 24.09 -4.90
CA SER A 185 -1.84 23.25 -5.76
C SER A 185 -2.52 22.11 -5.01
N HIS A 186 -2.04 21.77 -3.83
CA HIS A 186 -2.45 20.64 -2.99
C HIS A 186 -2.29 19.25 -3.65
N PHE A 187 -1.48 19.18 -4.71
CA PHE A 187 -1.06 17.91 -5.28
C PHE A 187 0.23 17.41 -4.65
N ILE A 188 0.36 16.10 -4.56
CA ILE A 188 1.65 15.44 -4.34
C ILE A 188 2.48 15.61 -5.61
N GLN A 189 3.62 16.28 -5.50
CA GLN A 189 4.47 16.63 -6.64
C GLN A 189 5.91 16.18 -6.45
N PRO A 190 6.59 15.77 -7.53
CA PRO A 190 7.99 15.44 -7.48
C PRO A 190 8.84 16.68 -7.18
N LYS A 191 9.94 16.44 -6.45
CA LYS A 191 11.01 17.43 -6.27
C LYS A 191 12.27 16.96 -6.95
N ARG A 192 13.02 17.92 -7.50
CA ARG A 192 14.34 17.72 -8.08
C ARG A 192 15.32 18.74 -7.48
N SER A 193 16.42 18.25 -6.92
CA SER A 193 17.41 19.10 -6.26
C SER A 193 16.80 20.10 -5.25
N GLY A 194 15.81 19.65 -4.48
CA GLY A 194 15.11 20.43 -3.46
C GLY A 194 14.00 21.36 -3.97
N ALA A 195 13.90 21.59 -5.29
CA ALA A 195 12.86 22.42 -5.90
C ALA A 195 11.70 21.59 -6.43
N TRP A 196 10.51 22.15 -6.44
CA TRP A 196 9.35 21.57 -7.10
C TRP A 196 9.57 21.40 -8.60
N ALA A 197 9.03 20.34 -9.18
CA ALA A 197 9.03 20.15 -10.63
C ALA A 197 8.37 21.35 -11.33
N ARG A 198 9.02 21.84 -12.39
CA ARG A 198 8.43 22.87 -13.24
C ARG A 198 7.42 22.21 -14.17
N ASP A 199 6.41 23.00 -14.59
CA ASP A 199 5.40 22.56 -15.56
C ASP A 199 4.67 21.27 -15.16
N PHE A 200 4.33 21.16 -13.85
CA PHE A 200 3.63 19.99 -13.32
C PHE A 200 2.23 19.89 -13.95
N ASP A 201 1.98 18.77 -14.62
CA ASP A 201 0.67 18.35 -15.10
C ASP A 201 0.19 17.12 -14.29
N PRO A 202 -0.89 17.24 -13.48
CA PRO A 202 -1.36 16.13 -12.67
C PRO A 202 -1.91 14.95 -13.49
N THR A 203 -2.18 15.13 -14.79
CA THR A 203 -2.63 14.06 -15.70
C THR A 203 -1.48 13.31 -16.36
N GLU A 204 -0.24 13.81 -16.22
CA GLU A 204 0.92 13.22 -16.88
C GLU A 204 1.33 11.91 -16.21
N VAL A 205 1.31 10.85 -16.98
CA VAL A 205 1.87 9.55 -16.61
C VAL A 205 3.36 9.55 -16.92
N ASN A 206 4.19 9.51 -15.89
CA ASN A 206 5.64 9.58 -16.01
C ASN A 206 6.35 8.71 -14.94
N PHE A 207 7.68 8.72 -14.92
CA PHE A 207 8.49 7.92 -14.00
C PHE A 207 8.64 8.53 -12.58
N ASN A 208 7.82 9.50 -12.20
CA ASN A 208 7.75 9.96 -10.81
C ASN A 208 6.75 9.15 -9.98
N TYR A 209 5.78 8.52 -10.64
CA TYR A 209 4.72 7.73 -10.03
C TYR A 209 4.73 6.31 -10.57
N THR A 210 4.52 5.35 -9.69
CA THR A 210 4.39 3.93 -10.07
C THR A 210 3.01 3.72 -10.67
N GLU A 211 2.99 3.36 -11.97
CA GLU A 211 1.77 3.01 -12.72
C GLU A 211 0.61 4.01 -12.55
N ALA A 212 0.94 5.29 -12.40
CA ALA A 212 -0.04 6.32 -12.05
C ALA A 212 0.39 7.70 -12.50
N ASN A 213 -0.43 8.69 -12.16
CA ASN A 213 -0.15 10.10 -12.31
C ASN A 213 -0.36 10.87 -10.98
N GLY A 214 -0.23 12.19 -11.04
CA GLY A 214 -0.39 13.05 -9.87
C GLY A 214 -1.76 12.97 -9.21
N TRP A 215 -2.85 12.77 -9.96
CA TRP A 215 -4.18 12.61 -9.40
C TRP A 215 -4.30 11.38 -8.53
N GLN A 216 -3.85 10.22 -9.02
CA GLN A 216 -4.04 8.93 -8.36
C GLN A 216 -3.25 8.80 -7.06
N TYR A 217 -2.07 9.47 -6.98
CA TYR A 217 -1.25 9.44 -5.76
C TYR A 217 -1.46 10.61 -4.80
N THR A 218 -2.15 11.69 -5.20
CA THR A 218 -2.33 12.88 -4.33
C THR A 218 -2.99 12.53 -3.00
N PHE A 219 -3.85 11.53 -2.98
CA PHE A 219 -4.59 11.14 -1.77
C PHE A 219 -3.94 10.00 -0.98
N PHE A 220 -2.76 9.53 -1.39
CA PHE A 220 -2.13 8.39 -0.73
C PHE A 220 -1.36 8.79 0.55
N ALA A 221 -2.13 9.13 1.59
CA ALA A 221 -1.67 9.23 2.98
C ALA A 221 -2.74 8.64 3.91
N PRO A 222 -3.12 7.35 3.74
CA PRO A 222 -4.24 6.75 4.48
C PRO A 222 -4.01 6.72 5.99
N HIS A 223 -2.76 6.74 6.44
CA HIS A 223 -2.38 6.81 7.85
C HIS A 223 -2.55 8.22 8.47
N ASP A 224 -2.74 9.27 7.67
CA ASP A 224 -2.84 10.67 8.14
C ASP A 224 -3.87 11.48 7.33
N ILE A 225 -5.07 10.94 7.14
CA ILE A 225 -6.17 11.64 6.42
C ILE A 225 -6.47 12.99 7.08
N SER A 226 -6.40 13.09 8.40
CA SER A 226 -6.61 14.35 9.11
C SER A 226 -5.54 15.39 8.79
N GLY A 227 -4.27 14.98 8.69
CA GLY A 227 -3.18 15.83 8.26
C GLY A 227 -3.34 16.28 6.80
N LEU A 228 -3.75 15.37 5.92
CA LEU A 228 -4.00 15.69 4.51
C LEU A 228 -5.12 16.73 4.39
N MET A 229 -6.25 16.54 5.08
CA MET A 229 -7.32 17.54 5.13
C MET A 229 -6.85 18.89 5.69
N ALA A 230 -6.04 18.91 6.74
CA ALA A 230 -5.55 20.14 7.33
C ALA A 230 -4.64 20.92 6.38
N LEU A 231 -3.76 20.23 5.65
CA LEU A 231 -2.83 20.83 4.69
C LEU A 231 -3.47 21.20 3.34
N THR A 232 -4.68 20.73 3.07
CA THR A 232 -5.51 21.11 1.92
C THR A 232 -6.61 22.09 2.30
N GLU A 233 -6.36 22.98 3.26
CA GLU A 233 -7.27 24.03 3.71
C GLU A 233 -8.58 23.55 4.36
N GLY A 234 -8.59 22.34 4.89
CA GLY A 234 -9.70 21.78 5.66
C GLY A 234 -10.70 20.95 4.86
N LYS A 235 -11.72 20.45 5.57
CA LYS A 235 -12.67 19.47 5.06
C LYS A 235 -13.36 19.85 3.75
N SER A 236 -13.76 21.12 3.59
CA SER A 236 -14.48 21.57 2.41
C SER A 236 -13.60 21.58 1.16
N SER A 237 -12.39 22.12 1.27
CA SER A 237 -11.41 22.16 0.20
C SER A 237 -10.96 20.75 -0.18
N PHE A 238 -10.66 19.91 0.81
CA PHE A 238 -10.33 18.51 0.60
C PHE A 238 -11.45 17.73 -0.11
N SER A 239 -12.71 17.92 0.33
CA SER A 239 -13.87 17.30 -0.33
C SER A 239 -13.99 17.73 -1.80
N THR A 240 -13.76 19.01 -2.09
CA THR A 240 -13.76 19.52 -3.46
C THR A 240 -12.62 18.92 -4.28
N LEU A 241 -11.43 18.77 -3.71
CA LEU A 241 -10.29 18.17 -4.40
C LEU A 241 -10.55 16.68 -4.73
N VAL A 242 -11.13 15.92 -3.80
CA VAL A 242 -11.56 14.54 -4.05
C VAL A 242 -12.62 14.49 -5.14
N GLU A 243 -13.65 15.36 -5.10
CA GLU A 243 -14.69 15.40 -6.13
C GLU A 243 -14.11 15.74 -7.51
N ASN A 244 -13.16 16.66 -7.57
CA ASN A 244 -12.48 17.02 -8.81
C ASN A 244 -11.76 15.85 -9.47
N GLN A 245 -11.25 14.88 -8.71
CA GLN A 245 -10.67 13.67 -9.30
C GLN A 245 -11.71 12.86 -10.08
N PHE A 246 -12.93 12.72 -9.56
CA PHE A 246 -14.00 11.95 -10.21
C PHE A 246 -14.67 12.71 -11.37
N THR A 247 -14.54 14.04 -11.41
CA THR A 247 -15.19 14.90 -12.43
C THR A 247 -14.23 15.47 -13.46
N ALA A 248 -12.94 15.36 -13.26
CA ALA A 248 -11.92 15.78 -14.23
C ALA A 248 -12.06 14.98 -15.54
N PRO A 249 -11.58 15.51 -16.68
CA PRO A 249 -11.52 14.72 -17.92
C PRO A 249 -10.66 13.45 -17.72
N SER A 250 -11.13 12.31 -18.23
CA SER A 250 -10.44 11.00 -18.12
C SER A 250 -9.21 10.86 -19.07
N LEU A 251 -8.83 11.94 -19.75
CA LEU A 251 -7.67 11.93 -20.63
C LEU A 251 -6.38 12.03 -19.81
N THR A 252 -5.48 11.11 -20.00
CA THR A 252 -4.11 11.15 -19.48
C THR A 252 -3.14 11.68 -20.52
N SER A 253 -2.05 12.28 -20.07
CA SER A 253 -0.93 12.70 -20.90
C SER A 253 0.33 11.89 -20.57
N GLY A 254 1.43 12.12 -21.29
CA GLY A 254 2.71 11.45 -21.04
C GLY A 254 2.80 10.06 -21.67
N ARG A 255 3.37 9.09 -20.93
CA ARG A 255 3.56 7.72 -21.42
C ARG A 255 2.29 6.90 -21.36
N ASP A 256 2.17 5.91 -22.24
CA ASP A 256 1.15 4.88 -22.11
C ASP A 256 1.40 3.98 -20.90
N GLN A 257 0.34 3.69 -20.13
CA GLN A 257 0.38 2.81 -18.96
C GLN A 257 -0.88 1.92 -18.98
N PRO A 258 -0.71 0.62 -19.30
CA PRO A 258 -1.84 -0.28 -19.52
C PRO A 258 -2.66 -0.56 -18.25
N ASP A 259 -2.08 -0.33 -17.06
CA ASP A 259 -2.76 -0.58 -15.79
C ASP A 259 -3.73 0.55 -15.40
N ILE A 260 -3.61 1.74 -16.02
CA ILE A 260 -4.56 2.85 -15.80
C ILE A 260 -5.84 2.59 -16.59
N THR A 261 -6.75 1.85 -15.99
CA THR A 261 -8.03 1.44 -16.58
C THR A 261 -9.21 1.71 -15.62
N GLY A 262 -10.45 1.54 -16.09
CA GLY A 262 -11.64 1.75 -15.26
C GLY A 262 -11.74 3.19 -14.77
N LEU A 263 -11.52 4.17 -15.67
CA LEU A 263 -11.48 5.58 -15.32
C LEU A 263 -12.89 6.15 -15.08
N ILE A 264 -13.06 6.79 -13.91
CA ILE A 264 -14.13 7.75 -13.62
C ILE A 264 -13.44 9.08 -13.31
N GLY A 265 -13.45 10.01 -14.26
CA GLY A 265 -12.56 11.15 -14.21
C GLY A 265 -11.09 10.71 -14.23
N GLN A 266 -10.31 11.11 -13.23
CA GLN A 266 -8.92 10.68 -13.02
C GLN A 266 -8.79 9.58 -11.96
N TYR A 267 -9.89 9.12 -11.37
CA TYR A 267 -9.94 7.92 -10.55
C TYR A 267 -9.79 6.69 -11.45
N ALA A 268 -8.78 5.87 -11.21
CA ALA A 268 -8.48 4.68 -12.01
C ALA A 268 -8.73 3.42 -11.17
N HIS A 269 -9.91 2.82 -11.30
CA HIS A 269 -10.28 1.66 -10.49
C HIS A 269 -9.46 0.41 -10.82
N GLY A 270 -9.00 0.30 -12.06
CA GLY A 270 -8.19 -0.84 -12.51
C GLY A 270 -6.77 -0.87 -11.95
N ASN A 271 -6.37 0.13 -11.13
CA ASN A 271 -5.08 0.13 -10.46
C ASN A 271 -5.17 0.60 -9.00
N GLU A 272 -4.37 0.02 -8.13
CA GLU A 272 -4.48 0.04 -6.67
C GLU A 272 -4.33 1.41 -6.00
N PRO A 273 -3.51 2.36 -6.48
CA PRO A 273 -3.37 3.67 -5.83
C PRO A 273 -4.69 4.43 -5.64
N SER A 274 -5.70 4.14 -6.47
CA SER A 274 -7.01 4.79 -6.41
C SER A 274 -7.99 4.13 -5.43
N HIS A 275 -7.80 2.88 -5.03
CA HIS A 275 -8.82 2.04 -4.39
C HIS A 275 -9.47 2.63 -3.14
N HIS A 276 -8.75 3.42 -2.34
CA HIS A 276 -9.26 4.05 -1.11
C HIS A 276 -9.97 5.38 -1.36
N VAL A 277 -9.77 6.01 -2.54
CA VAL A 277 -10.17 7.42 -2.74
C VAL A 277 -11.68 7.61 -2.69
N ALA A 278 -12.48 6.67 -3.20
CA ALA A 278 -13.94 6.73 -3.14
C ALA A 278 -14.49 6.85 -1.70
N TYR A 279 -13.71 6.40 -0.70
CA TYR A 279 -14.09 6.42 0.71
C TYR A 279 -13.72 7.72 1.43
N LEU A 280 -12.89 8.58 0.82
CA LEU A 280 -12.39 9.79 1.48
C LEU A 280 -13.47 10.83 1.73
N GLN A 281 -14.56 10.84 0.96
CA GLN A 281 -15.70 11.73 1.21
C GLN A 281 -16.36 11.45 2.57
N ALA A 282 -16.29 10.23 3.08
CA ALA A 282 -16.81 9.89 4.41
C ALA A 282 -16.10 10.67 5.53
N TYR A 283 -14.80 10.92 5.42
CA TYR A 283 -14.03 11.70 6.39
C TYR A 283 -14.40 13.19 6.42
N THR A 284 -14.96 13.69 5.34
CA THR A 284 -15.44 15.08 5.26
C THR A 284 -16.86 15.25 5.79
N GLY A 285 -17.57 14.15 6.04
CA GLY A 285 -18.97 14.12 6.43
C GLY A 285 -19.94 13.87 5.27
N ASN A 286 -19.45 13.76 4.03
CA ASN A 286 -20.24 13.48 2.84
C ASN A 286 -20.39 11.96 2.59
N HIS A 287 -20.87 11.21 3.59
CA HIS A 287 -21.04 9.76 3.50
C HIS A 287 -21.90 9.33 2.30
N TRP A 288 -22.94 10.14 1.97
CA TRP A 288 -23.80 9.89 0.82
C TRP A 288 -23.01 9.87 -0.50
N ARG A 289 -22.01 10.75 -0.64
CA ARG A 289 -21.19 10.80 -1.85
C ARG A 289 -20.26 9.59 -1.98
N THR A 290 -19.68 9.12 -0.87
CA THR A 290 -18.98 7.82 -0.85
C THR A 290 -19.90 6.69 -1.33
N GLN A 291 -21.16 6.65 -0.87
CA GLN A 291 -22.12 5.63 -1.28
C GLN A 291 -22.42 5.68 -2.77
N GLU A 292 -22.63 6.89 -3.34
CA GLU A 292 -22.85 7.06 -4.78
C GLU A 292 -21.64 6.63 -5.61
N LEU A 293 -20.43 7.03 -5.21
CA LEU A 293 -19.20 6.63 -5.92
C LEU A 293 -18.96 5.13 -5.88
N VAL A 294 -19.15 4.51 -4.71
CA VAL A 294 -19.00 3.07 -4.56
C VAL A 294 -20.07 2.32 -5.36
N ASP A 295 -21.33 2.79 -5.35
CA ASP A 295 -22.41 2.21 -6.15
C ASP A 295 -22.12 2.29 -7.66
N GLU A 296 -21.63 3.44 -8.13
CA GLU A 296 -21.20 3.63 -9.52
C GLU A 296 -20.12 2.63 -9.90
N ILE A 297 -19.05 2.51 -9.08
CA ILE A 297 -17.93 1.59 -9.32
C ILE A 297 -18.44 0.14 -9.38
N LEU A 298 -19.22 -0.30 -8.38
CA LEU A 298 -19.72 -1.66 -8.30
C LEU A 298 -20.60 -2.04 -9.49
N ASN A 299 -21.41 -1.10 -9.99
CA ASN A 299 -22.37 -1.37 -11.06
C ASN A 299 -21.83 -1.15 -12.47
N THR A 300 -20.73 -0.40 -12.64
CA THR A 300 -20.20 -0.06 -13.97
C THR A 300 -18.88 -0.72 -14.30
N LEU A 301 -18.06 -1.05 -13.28
CA LEU A 301 -16.69 -1.56 -13.47
C LEU A 301 -16.53 -3.03 -13.08
N TYR A 302 -17.61 -3.70 -12.67
CA TYR A 302 -17.66 -5.14 -12.41
C TYR A 302 -18.82 -5.77 -13.15
N THR A 303 -18.60 -6.92 -13.76
CA THR A 303 -19.63 -7.70 -14.44
C THR A 303 -19.53 -9.18 -14.08
N SER A 304 -20.56 -9.97 -14.43
CA SER A 304 -20.55 -11.43 -14.26
C SER A 304 -19.87 -12.19 -15.40
N GLU A 305 -19.35 -11.50 -16.39
CA GLU A 305 -18.68 -12.10 -17.55
C GLU A 305 -17.23 -12.52 -17.21
N PRO A 306 -16.59 -13.39 -17.99
CA PRO A 306 -15.20 -13.83 -17.76
C PRO A 306 -14.17 -12.68 -17.76
N ASP A 307 -14.45 -11.59 -18.46
CA ASP A 307 -13.67 -10.34 -18.53
C ASP A 307 -14.29 -9.23 -17.66
N GLY A 308 -14.94 -9.60 -16.57
CA GLY A 308 -15.75 -8.75 -15.72
C GLY A 308 -15.02 -7.78 -14.82
N LEU A 309 -13.70 -7.67 -14.91
CA LEU A 309 -12.88 -6.70 -14.19
C LEU A 309 -12.33 -5.64 -15.15
N CYS A 310 -12.26 -4.39 -14.71
CA CYS A 310 -11.74 -3.30 -15.52
C CYS A 310 -10.20 -3.22 -15.54
N GLY A 311 -9.49 -4.06 -14.79
CA GLY A 311 -8.04 -4.15 -14.67
C GLY A 311 -7.61 -5.56 -14.33
N ASN A 312 -6.36 -5.72 -13.87
CA ASN A 312 -5.85 -6.97 -13.36
C ASN A 312 -6.58 -7.36 -12.05
N GLU A 313 -6.65 -8.65 -11.76
CA GLU A 313 -7.29 -9.13 -10.52
C GLU A 313 -6.37 -8.97 -9.29
N ASP A 314 -5.06 -9.06 -9.53
CA ASP A 314 -3.98 -8.81 -8.57
C ASP A 314 -4.08 -9.64 -7.29
N CYS A 315 -4.04 -10.95 -7.52
CA CYS A 315 -3.95 -11.97 -6.46
C CYS A 315 -5.07 -11.88 -5.41
N GLY A 316 -6.24 -11.42 -5.78
CA GLY A 316 -7.41 -11.32 -4.91
C GLY A 316 -7.76 -9.90 -4.45
N GLN A 317 -6.98 -8.90 -4.81
CA GLN A 317 -7.21 -7.51 -4.40
C GLN A 317 -8.50 -6.94 -4.95
N MET A 318 -8.78 -7.09 -6.26
CA MET A 318 -9.99 -6.58 -6.89
C MET A 318 -11.25 -7.30 -6.38
N SER A 319 -11.17 -8.61 -6.20
CA SER A 319 -12.27 -9.40 -5.60
C SER A 319 -12.55 -9.00 -4.16
N ALA A 320 -11.52 -8.78 -3.35
CA ALA A 320 -11.66 -8.36 -1.96
C ALA A 320 -12.23 -6.93 -1.86
N TRP A 321 -11.83 -6.02 -2.76
CA TRP A 321 -12.41 -4.68 -2.85
C TRP A 321 -13.92 -4.77 -3.09
N TYR A 322 -14.33 -5.58 -4.09
CA TYR A 322 -15.74 -5.80 -4.39
C TYR A 322 -16.53 -6.36 -3.20
N VAL A 323 -16.00 -7.39 -2.53
CA VAL A 323 -16.65 -8.03 -1.38
C VAL A 323 -16.82 -7.05 -0.23
N LEU A 324 -15.75 -6.35 0.17
CA LEU A 324 -15.81 -5.38 1.26
C LEU A 324 -16.75 -4.21 0.93
N SER A 325 -16.65 -3.66 -0.27
CA SER A 325 -17.49 -2.55 -0.74
C SER A 325 -18.97 -2.93 -0.79
N SER A 326 -19.30 -4.15 -1.22
CA SER A 326 -20.68 -4.66 -1.28
C SER A 326 -21.35 -4.77 0.09
N ILE A 327 -20.58 -4.93 1.16
CA ILE A 327 -21.09 -4.94 2.54
C ILE A 327 -20.93 -3.58 3.26
N GLY A 328 -20.47 -2.55 2.53
CA GLY A 328 -20.34 -1.19 3.06
C GLY A 328 -19.12 -0.97 3.97
N LEU A 329 -18.07 -1.75 3.81
CA LEU A 329 -16.81 -1.63 4.56
C LEU A 329 -15.64 -1.40 3.61
N TYR A 330 -14.62 -0.68 4.08
CA TYR A 330 -13.31 -0.61 3.43
C TYR A 330 -12.23 -0.20 4.45
N PRO A 331 -11.07 -0.84 4.47
CA PRO A 331 -9.95 -0.46 5.32
C PRO A 331 -9.16 0.68 4.66
N VAL A 332 -9.42 1.91 5.09
CA VAL A 332 -8.62 3.08 4.67
C VAL A 332 -7.48 3.28 5.64
#